data_858e9da103d18213294ac8ab47598ced
#
_entry.id   858e9da103d18213294ac8ab47598ced
#
_cell.length_a   1.000
_cell.length_b   1.000
_cell.length_c   1.000
_cell.angle_alpha   90.00
_cell.angle_beta   90.00
_cell.angle_gamma   90.00
#
_symmetry.space_group_name_H-M   'P 1'
#
loop_
_entity.id
_entity.type
_entity.pdbx_description
1 polymer ?
#
loop_
_entity_poly.entity_id
_entity_poly.type
_entity_poly.pdbx_seq_one_letter_code
_entity_poly.pdbx_strand_id
1 'polypeptide(L)'
;MNSPDQNRIRLEIFPVWNLKIALLVFLFSFLALSLKAQLLPGFIISGSHNEQQMLIENSPVNTRILINAPLEGFENNKQVLLIFYALPNGSSIEQTFGKILEDGDHRHYDIQHIGAQTRFLRKVLKNQTVVVVYLEARSKSWPLWKKNNPNYLQETKSIVDNITAMFIPWSPRLALNGHSGGGRFIFSYLEAVGEIPDTVERIGFLDSTYGYEDSIHGPQLVTWLKSGKSKFLCTLAYNDSVVIYNDKPLVSPTGGTWYRSKMMKEFLAESFHFREEDKDILVWYTSPGRRIEFILKTNPGKEIYHTVQVDLNGFIHSILSGTKYEQKKYTYYGERAYSSFISDTITIPPGRLDIPLPYDYRNLNSKNR
;
A
#
# COMPACT_ATOMS: atom_id res chain seq x y z
N MET A 1 -96.81 -16.63 -1.83
CA MET A 1 -96.41 -15.50 -2.65
C MET A 1 -94.98 -15.23 -2.41
N ASN A 2 -94.20 -15.50 -3.45
CA ASN A 2 -92.74 -15.55 -3.42
C ASN A 2 -92.10 -14.17 -3.52
N SER A 3 -91.06 -13.93 -2.69
CA SER A 3 -90.16 -12.78 -2.82
C SER A 3 -88.85 -13.28 -3.43
N PRO A 4 -88.20 -12.59 -4.40
CA PRO A 4 -87.02 -13.08 -5.05
C PRO A 4 -85.72 -12.72 -4.30
N ASP A 5 -84.88 -13.69 -4.35
CA ASP A 5 -83.52 -13.74 -3.83
C ASP A 5 -82.62 -12.74 -4.56
N GLN A 6 -81.93 -11.86 -3.79
CA GLN A 6 -80.91 -10.94 -4.36
C GLN A 6 -79.53 -11.50 -4.06
N ASN A 7 -78.92 -12.15 -5.03
CA ASN A 7 -77.51 -12.47 -5.05
C ASN A 7 -76.67 -11.21 -5.15
N ARG A 8 -76.08 -10.76 -4.02
CA ARG A 8 -75.00 -9.73 -4.00
C ARG A 8 -73.66 -10.44 -4.20
N ILE A 9 -73.06 -10.25 -5.37
CA ILE A 9 -71.65 -10.56 -5.65
C ILE A 9 -70.80 -9.56 -4.80
N ARG A 10 -70.11 -10.07 -3.77
CA ARG A 10 -69.06 -9.34 -3.06
C ARG A 10 -67.79 -9.35 -3.93
N LEU A 11 -67.48 -8.22 -4.54
CA LEU A 11 -66.12 -7.97 -5.06
C LEU A 11 -65.18 -7.79 -3.88
N GLU A 12 -64.34 -8.76 -3.64
CA GLU A 12 -63.22 -8.63 -2.70
C GLU A 12 -62.16 -7.69 -3.32
N ILE A 13 -62.09 -6.45 -2.78
CA ILE A 13 -61.05 -5.49 -3.13
C ILE A 13 -59.77 -5.95 -2.46
N PHE A 14 -58.88 -6.59 -3.18
CA PHE A 14 -57.51 -6.86 -2.70
C PHE A 14 -56.84 -5.54 -2.36
N PRO A 15 -56.23 -5.40 -1.15
CA PRO A 15 -55.66 -4.12 -0.74
C PRO A 15 -54.48 -3.76 -1.63
N VAL A 16 -54.57 -2.65 -2.31
CA VAL A 16 -53.56 -2.08 -3.24
C VAL A 16 -52.20 -1.84 -2.52
N TRP A 17 -52.21 -1.92 -1.19
CA TRP A 17 -51.00 -1.78 -0.36
C TRP A 17 -50.01 -2.95 -0.57
N ASN A 18 -50.47 -4.16 -0.79
CA ASN A 18 -49.58 -5.32 -0.98
C ASN A 18 -48.87 -5.26 -2.33
N LEU A 19 -49.45 -4.64 -3.35
CA LEU A 19 -48.80 -4.49 -4.66
C LEU A 19 -47.67 -3.43 -4.60
N LYS A 20 -47.84 -2.35 -3.84
CA LYS A 20 -46.81 -1.32 -3.66
C LYS A 20 -45.61 -1.82 -2.86
N ILE A 21 -45.85 -2.65 -1.84
CA ILE A 21 -44.77 -3.27 -1.03
C ILE A 21 -44.03 -4.32 -1.87
N ALA A 22 -44.74 -5.13 -2.64
CA ALA A 22 -44.13 -6.11 -3.55
C ALA A 22 -43.29 -5.42 -4.64
N LEU A 23 -43.78 -4.29 -5.20
CA LEU A 23 -43.03 -3.50 -6.19
C LEU A 23 -41.80 -2.81 -5.58
N LEU A 24 -41.89 -2.32 -4.33
CA LEU A 24 -40.76 -1.75 -3.59
C LEU A 24 -39.71 -2.82 -3.28
N VAL A 25 -40.11 -3.99 -2.82
CA VAL A 25 -39.20 -5.12 -2.57
C VAL A 25 -38.58 -5.62 -3.87
N PHE A 26 -39.32 -5.64 -4.99
CA PHE A 26 -38.79 -6.01 -6.31
C PHE A 26 -37.84 -4.92 -6.85
N LEU A 27 -38.13 -3.63 -6.67
CA LEU A 27 -37.19 -2.53 -6.99
C LEU A 27 -35.93 -2.55 -6.10
N PHE A 28 -36.07 -2.86 -4.81
CA PHE A 28 -34.91 -3.01 -3.92
C PHE A 28 -34.07 -4.24 -4.24
N SER A 29 -34.65 -5.33 -4.70
CA SER A 29 -33.90 -6.51 -5.15
C SER A 29 -33.22 -6.29 -6.52
N PHE A 30 -33.71 -5.39 -7.37
CA PHE A 30 -33.01 -4.96 -8.58
C PHE A 30 -31.94 -3.89 -8.34
N LEU A 31 -32.03 -3.14 -7.24
CA LEU A 31 -30.99 -2.19 -6.79
C LEU A 31 -29.91 -2.84 -5.89
N ALA A 32 -30.02 -4.11 -5.55
CA ALA A 32 -28.88 -4.91 -5.23
C ALA A 32 -28.07 -5.08 -6.52
N LEU A 33 -27.46 -3.98 -6.99
CA LEU A 33 -26.39 -3.98 -7.97
C LEU A 33 -25.39 -5.02 -7.48
N SER A 34 -25.42 -6.18 -8.12
CA SER A 34 -24.37 -7.16 -7.95
C SER A 34 -23.08 -6.43 -8.19
N LEU A 35 -22.33 -6.18 -7.13
CA LEU A 35 -20.93 -5.76 -7.21
C LEU A 35 -20.26 -6.85 -8.02
N LYS A 36 -20.21 -6.67 -9.35
CA LYS A 36 -19.63 -7.66 -10.24
C LYS A 36 -18.13 -7.62 -9.98
N ALA A 37 -17.63 -8.71 -9.44
CA ALA A 37 -16.20 -8.95 -9.40
C ALA A 37 -15.62 -8.68 -10.79
N GLN A 38 -14.75 -7.70 -10.92
CA GLN A 38 -14.12 -7.33 -12.18
C GLN A 38 -12.71 -7.91 -12.22
N LEU A 39 -12.54 -9.00 -12.96
CA LEU A 39 -11.21 -9.53 -13.22
C LEU A 39 -10.48 -8.59 -14.18
N LEU A 40 -9.35 -8.07 -13.72
CA LEU A 40 -8.47 -7.22 -14.53
C LEU A 40 -7.74 -8.05 -15.58
N PRO A 41 -7.48 -7.49 -16.79
CA PRO A 41 -6.76 -8.20 -17.82
C PRO A 41 -5.39 -8.71 -17.34
N GLY A 42 -5.14 -10.01 -17.54
CA GLY A 42 -3.89 -10.66 -17.13
C GLY A 42 -3.79 -11.02 -15.65
N PHE A 43 -4.80 -10.69 -14.85
CA PHE A 43 -4.87 -11.12 -13.45
C PHE A 43 -5.55 -12.48 -13.35
N ILE A 44 -5.25 -13.20 -12.28
CA ILE A 44 -5.97 -14.40 -11.86
C ILE A 44 -6.54 -14.22 -10.46
N ILE A 45 -7.62 -14.91 -10.16
CA ILE A 45 -8.24 -14.87 -8.84
C ILE A 45 -7.31 -15.57 -7.86
N SER A 46 -6.96 -14.89 -6.78
CA SER A 46 -6.29 -15.50 -5.62
C SER A 46 -7.33 -16.28 -4.80
N GLY A 47 -6.98 -17.49 -4.35
CA GLY A 47 -7.92 -18.43 -3.74
C GLY A 47 -8.60 -17.97 -2.44
N SER A 48 -8.17 -16.86 -1.83
CA SER A 48 -8.71 -16.33 -0.57
C SER A 48 -8.88 -14.81 -0.61
N HIS A 49 -9.73 -14.26 0.24
CA HIS A 49 -9.87 -12.83 0.53
C HIS A 49 -10.39 -11.93 -0.62
N ASN A 50 -11.09 -12.47 -1.63
CA ASN A 50 -11.60 -11.69 -2.75
C ASN A 50 -10.52 -10.82 -3.43
N GLU A 51 -9.39 -11.42 -3.72
CA GLU A 51 -8.23 -10.79 -4.33
C GLU A 51 -7.96 -11.37 -5.72
N GLN A 52 -7.34 -10.56 -6.56
CA GLN A 52 -6.80 -10.95 -7.85
C GLN A 52 -5.33 -10.52 -7.94
N GLN A 53 -4.53 -11.31 -8.61
CA GLN A 53 -3.09 -11.12 -8.64
C GLN A 53 -2.53 -11.29 -10.04
N MET A 54 -1.44 -10.58 -10.32
CA MET A 54 -0.59 -10.79 -11.48
C MET A 54 0.87 -10.80 -11.03
N LEU A 55 1.59 -11.88 -11.37
CA LEU A 55 3.02 -11.97 -11.14
C LEU A 55 3.77 -11.78 -12.46
N ILE A 56 4.73 -10.86 -12.46
CA ILE A 56 5.66 -10.62 -13.55
C ILE A 56 7.02 -11.14 -13.12
N GLU A 57 7.48 -12.18 -13.77
CA GLU A 57 8.81 -12.76 -13.58
C GLU A 57 9.68 -12.44 -14.79
N ASN A 58 11.00 -12.57 -14.61
CA ASN A 58 11.97 -12.33 -15.69
C ASN A 58 11.74 -10.99 -16.42
N SER A 59 11.24 -9.99 -15.70
CA SER A 59 11.23 -8.63 -16.20
C SER A 59 12.61 -8.30 -16.79
N PRO A 60 12.70 -7.62 -17.95
CA PRO A 60 13.97 -7.26 -18.56
C PRO A 60 14.90 -6.52 -17.60
N VAL A 61 14.32 -5.91 -16.55
CA VAL A 61 15.05 -5.17 -15.52
C VAL A 61 15.50 -6.02 -14.33
N ASN A 62 15.50 -7.35 -14.47
CA ASN A 62 15.94 -8.29 -13.43
C ASN A 62 15.24 -8.11 -12.08
N THR A 63 13.92 -7.93 -12.13
CA THR A 63 13.02 -7.82 -10.97
C THR A 63 11.92 -8.88 -11.04
N ARG A 64 11.26 -9.08 -9.91
CA ARG A 64 10.06 -9.88 -9.77
C ARG A 64 8.99 -9.00 -9.15
N ILE A 65 7.80 -8.94 -9.75
CA ILE A 65 6.77 -7.97 -9.38
C ILE A 65 5.44 -8.68 -9.22
N LEU A 66 4.86 -8.63 -8.02
CA LEU A 66 3.50 -9.10 -7.76
C LEU A 66 2.57 -7.89 -7.62
N ILE A 67 1.52 -7.87 -8.43
CA ILE A 67 0.44 -6.88 -8.28
C ILE A 67 -0.74 -7.59 -7.61
N ASN A 68 -1.15 -7.10 -6.45
CA ASN A 68 -2.30 -7.61 -5.70
C ASN A 68 -3.40 -6.56 -5.65
N ALA A 69 -4.56 -6.87 -6.19
CA ALA A 69 -5.73 -6.01 -6.28
C ALA A 69 -6.96 -6.69 -5.65
N PRO A 70 -7.96 -5.95 -5.16
CA PRO A 70 -9.24 -6.54 -4.80
C PRO A 70 -10.01 -6.97 -6.05
N LEU A 71 -10.92 -7.95 -5.93
CA LEU A 71 -11.83 -8.33 -7.02
C LEU A 71 -12.88 -7.26 -7.30
N GLU A 72 -13.17 -6.40 -6.33
CA GLU A 72 -14.19 -5.37 -6.37
C GLU A 72 -13.57 -3.98 -6.22
N GLY A 73 -14.31 -2.92 -6.57
CA GLY A 73 -13.88 -1.55 -6.32
C GLY A 73 -13.28 -0.83 -7.52
N PHE A 74 -13.40 -1.42 -8.72
CA PHE A 74 -12.98 -0.80 -9.99
C PHE A 74 -14.14 -0.13 -10.73
N GLU A 75 -15.22 0.18 -10.01
CA GLU A 75 -16.35 0.92 -10.55
C GLU A 75 -15.94 2.36 -10.91
N ASN A 76 -16.66 2.94 -11.88
CA ASN A 76 -16.31 4.17 -12.59
C ASN A 76 -15.99 5.42 -11.75
N ASN A 77 -16.20 5.41 -10.44
CA ASN A 77 -16.00 6.58 -9.58
C ASN A 77 -15.02 6.35 -8.41
N LYS A 78 -14.41 5.18 -8.29
CA LYS A 78 -13.43 4.95 -7.24
C LYS A 78 -12.01 5.16 -7.76
N GLN A 79 -11.32 6.09 -7.12
CA GLN A 79 -9.91 6.33 -7.36
C GLN A 79 -9.06 5.16 -6.86
N VAL A 80 -8.09 4.73 -7.65
CA VAL A 80 -7.12 3.73 -7.24
C VAL A 80 -6.00 4.38 -6.41
N LEU A 81 -5.76 3.84 -5.22
CA LEU A 81 -4.52 4.06 -4.48
C LEU A 81 -3.56 2.93 -4.85
N LEU A 82 -2.55 3.25 -5.66
CA LEU A 82 -1.54 2.32 -6.15
C LEU A 82 -0.28 2.45 -5.29
N ILE A 83 -0.01 1.43 -4.48
CA ILE A 83 1.10 1.43 -3.53
C ILE A 83 2.23 0.57 -4.08
N PHE A 84 3.36 1.18 -4.38
CA PHE A 84 4.59 0.49 -4.73
C PHE A 84 5.36 0.17 -3.44
N TYR A 85 5.45 -1.11 -3.10
CA TYR A 85 6.15 -1.58 -1.91
C TYR A 85 7.46 -2.27 -2.31
N ALA A 86 8.57 -1.59 -2.10
CA ALA A 86 9.90 -2.14 -2.36
C ALA A 86 10.35 -3.01 -1.18
N LEU A 87 10.65 -4.27 -1.47
CA LEU A 87 10.98 -5.29 -0.48
C LEU A 87 12.32 -5.02 0.22
N PRO A 88 12.47 -5.46 1.47
CA PRO A 88 13.74 -5.42 2.17
C PRO A 88 14.75 -6.42 1.57
N ASN A 89 16.01 -6.19 1.89
CA ASN A 89 17.06 -7.12 1.51
C ASN A 89 16.82 -8.51 2.14
N GLY A 90 17.09 -9.56 1.37
CA GLY A 90 16.99 -10.95 1.81
C GLY A 90 15.59 -11.54 1.87
N SER A 91 14.51 -10.76 1.61
CA SER A 91 13.15 -11.28 1.61
C SER A 91 12.62 -11.50 0.20
N SER A 92 11.78 -12.52 0.05
CA SER A 92 10.99 -12.76 -1.15
C SER A 92 9.62 -12.07 -1.08
N ILE A 93 8.90 -12.03 -2.21
CA ILE A 93 7.50 -11.59 -2.27
C ILE A 93 6.67 -12.40 -1.30
N GLU A 94 6.81 -13.74 -1.29
CA GLU A 94 6.05 -14.65 -0.42
C GLU A 94 6.29 -14.33 1.06
N GLN A 95 7.55 -14.18 1.46
CA GLN A 95 7.90 -13.83 2.83
C GLN A 95 7.38 -12.45 3.25
N THR A 96 7.40 -11.49 2.31
CA THR A 96 6.89 -10.13 2.56
C THR A 96 5.36 -10.09 2.60
N PHE A 97 4.70 -10.90 1.75
CA PHE A 97 3.24 -11.05 1.79
C PHE A 97 2.79 -11.59 3.14
N GLY A 98 3.47 -12.61 3.65
CA GLY A 98 3.31 -13.13 5.00
C GLY A 98 2.19 -14.17 5.14
N LYS A 99 2.41 -15.13 6.04
CA LYS A 99 1.41 -16.14 6.43
C LYS A 99 1.57 -16.52 7.90
N ILE A 100 0.61 -17.27 8.45
CA ILE A 100 0.77 -17.96 9.73
C ILE A 100 1.87 -19.02 9.54
N LEU A 101 2.78 -19.09 10.51
CA LEU A 101 3.87 -20.10 10.46
C LEU A 101 3.34 -21.49 10.76
N GLU A 102 3.81 -22.44 9.97
CA GLU A 102 3.71 -23.87 10.22
C GLU A 102 5.09 -24.44 10.56
N ASP A 103 5.11 -25.66 11.09
CA ASP A 103 6.37 -26.35 11.41
C ASP A 103 7.28 -26.47 10.16
N GLY A 104 8.51 -25.99 10.30
CA GLY A 104 9.48 -25.96 9.23
C GLY A 104 9.50 -24.67 8.38
N ASP A 105 8.56 -23.76 8.59
CA ASP A 105 8.56 -22.48 7.90
C ASP A 105 9.71 -21.56 8.35
N HIS A 106 10.20 -20.77 7.40
CA HIS A 106 11.20 -19.76 7.72
C HIS A 106 10.53 -18.57 8.41
N ARG A 107 11.08 -18.09 9.53
CA ARG A 107 10.54 -16.97 10.34
C ARG A 107 10.24 -15.69 9.55
N HIS A 108 10.84 -15.49 8.38
CA HIS A 108 10.58 -14.31 7.55
C HIS A 108 9.14 -14.20 7.07
N TYR A 109 8.37 -15.29 7.08
CA TYR A 109 6.94 -15.26 6.76
C TYR A 109 6.10 -14.58 7.83
N ASP A 110 6.58 -14.48 9.08
CA ASP A 110 5.87 -13.84 10.20
C ASP A 110 6.49 -12.49 10.61
N ILE A 111 6.95 -11.70 9.65
CA ILE A 111 7.54 -10.38 9.95
C ILE A 111 6.68 -9.25 9.39
N GLN A 112 6.52 -9.17 8.08
CA GLN A 112 5.98 -7.96 7.47
C GLN A 112 4.48 -8.01 7.24
N HIS A 113 3.97 -9.17 6.84
CA HIS A 113 2.55 -9.39 6.58
C HIS A 113 1.88 -8.31 5.73
N ILE A 114 2.58 -7.83 4.68
CA ILE A 114 2.04 -6.74 3.84
C ILE A 114 0.72 -7.13 3.19
N GLY A 115 0.49 -8.43 2.92
CA GLY A 115 -0.81 -8.94 2.46
C GLY A 115 -1.92 -8.67 3.47
N ALA A 116 -1.72 -9.02 4.73
CA ALA A 116 -2.69 -8.80 5.81
C ALA A 116 -2.88 -7.30 6.11
N GLN A 117 -1.79 -6.53 6.15
CA GLN A 117 -1.85 -5.08 6.33
C GLN A 117 -2.62 -4.41 5.18
N THR A 118 -2.47 -4.89 3.94
CA THR A 118 -3.23 -4.41 2.77
C THR A 118 -4.74 -4.67 2.94
N ARG A 119 -5.12 -5.85 3.41
CA ARG A 119 -6.52 -6.21 3.67
C ARG A 119 -7.14 -5.33 4.74
N PHE A 120 -6.37 -5.01 5.79
CA PHE A 120 -6.77 -4.01 6.78
C PHE A 120 -6.99 -2.63 6.14
N LEU A 121 -6.08 -2.15 5.30
CA LEU A 121 -6.22 -0.88 4.58
C LEU A 121 -7.48 -0.86 3.71
N ARG A 122 -7.78 -1.92 2.98
CA ARG A 122 -9.02 -2.07 2.18
C ARG A 122 -10.28 -1.98 3.03
N LYS A 123 -10.26 -2.53 4.24
CA LYS A 123 -11.38 -2.43 5.21
C LYS A 123 -11.58 -0.99 5.71
N VAL A 124 -10.52 -0.19 5.81
CA VAL A 124 -10.56 1.19 6.32
C VAL A 124 -10.84 2.20 5.21
N LEU A 125 -10.17 2.07 4.05
CA LEU A 125 -10.23 3.00 2.92
C LEU A 125 -11.35 2.65 1.92
N LYS A 126 -12.60 2.59 2.38
CA LYS A 126 -13.74 2.14 1.56
C LYS A 126 -14.01 2.99 0.31
N ASN A 127 -13.54 4.24 0.28
CA ASN A 127 -13.76 5.17 -0.83
C ASN A 127 -12.65 5.11 -1.89
N GLN A 128 -11.65 4.27 -1.69
CA GLN A 128 -10.54 4.07 -2.62
C GLN A 128 -10.35 2.58 -2.89
N THR A 129 -9.88 2.25 -4.09
CA THR A 129 -9.47 0.89 -4.44
C THR A 129 -7.97 0.75 -4.17
N VAL A 130 -7.60 -0.03 -3.16
CA VAL A 130 -6.19 -0.20 -2.75
C VAL A 130 -5.56 -1.35 -3.54
N VAL A 131 -4.54 -1.04 -4.33
CA VAL A 131 -3.71 -1.99 -5.09
C VAL A 131 -2.29 -1.90 -4.57
N VAL A 132 -1.65 -3.04 -4.31
CA VAL A 132 -0.26 -3.08 -3.85
C VAL A 132 0.61 -3.81 -4.87
N VAL A 133 1.72 -3.19 -5.21
CA VAL A 133 2.76 -3.68 -6.12
C VAL A 133 3.97 -4.04 -5.29
N TYR A 134 4.23 -5.32 -5.12
CA TYR A 134 5.41 -5.83 -4.43
C TYR A 134 6.58 -5.86 -5.39
N LEU A 135 7.64 -5.15 -5.05
CA LEU A 135 8.83 -5.01 -5.89
C LEU A 135 10.00 -5.77 -5.28
N GLU A 136 10.42 -6.84 -5.91
CA GLU A 136 11.55 -7.67 -5.50
C GLU A 136 12.70 -7.55 -6.53
N ALA A 137 13.88 -7.11 -6.10
CA ALA A 137 15.09 -7.30 -6.89
C ALA A 137 15.46 -8.80 -6.90
N ARG A 138 15.75 -9.39 -8.05
CA ARG A 138 16.11 -10.83 -8.13
C ARG A 138 17.36 -11.17 -7.32
N SER A 139 18.27 -10.21 -7.15
CA SER A 139 19.41 -10.32 -6.25
C SER A 139 19.04 -10.28 -4.76
N LYS A 140 17.75 -10.16 -4.41
CA LYS A 140 17.23 -9.93 -3.05
C LYS A 140 17.86 -8.70 -2.38
N SER A 141 18.33 -7.72 -3.16
CA SER A 141 18.97 -6.52 -2.63
C SER A 141 18.91 -5.37 -3.63
N TRP A 142 18.15 -4.33 -3.31
CA TRP A 142 18.07 -3.11 -4.13
C TRP A 142 19.41 -2.37 -4.23
N PRO A 143 20.25 -2.27 -3.17
CA PRO A 143 21.59 -1.72 -3.28
C PRO A 143 22.48 -2.49 -4.27
N LEU A 144 22.43 -3.83 -4.23
CA LEU A 144 23.20 -4.68 -5.15
C LEU A 144 22.63 -4.58 -6.59
N TRP A 145 21.31 -4.56 -6.74
CA TRP A 145 20.64 -4.36 -8.03
C TRP A 145 21.06 -3.03 -8.67
N LYS A 146 21.03 -1.91 -7.89
CA LYS A 146 21.50 -0.59 -8.35
C LYS A 146 22.97 -0.64 -8.77
N LYS A 147 23.83 -1.26 -7.96
CA LYS A 147 25.28 -1.37 -8.25
C LYS A 147 25.57 -2.10 -9.55
N ASN A 148 24.79 -3.16 -9.84
CA ASN A 148 25.03 -4.04 -10.99
C ASN A 148 24.25 -3.62 -12.25
N ASN A 149 23.48 -2.55 -12.17
CA ASN A 149 22.60 -2.10 -13.24
C ASN A 149 22.94 -0.65 -13.66
N PRO A 150 23.69 -0.45 -14.73
CA PRO A 150 24.05 0.91 -15.19
C PRO A 150 22.82 1.74 -15.60
N ASN A 151 21.71 1.11 -15.96
CA ASN A 151 20.47 1.76 -16.40
C ASN A 151 19.43 1.89 -15.28
N TYR A 152 19.84 1.74 -14.02
CA TYR A 152 18.92 1.64 -12.87
C TYR A 152 17.91 2.79 -12.78
N LEU A 153 18.26 4.01 -13.16
CA LEU A 153 17.35 5.17 -13.16
C LEU A 153 16.21 4.97 -14.15
N GLN A 154 16.56 4.68 -15.41
CA GLN A 154 15.57 4.46 -16.47
C GLN A 154 14.67 3.27 -16.15
N GLU A 155 15.25 2.18 -15.66
CA GLU A 155 14.51 0.96 -15.37
C GLU A 155 13.58 1.14 -14.17
N THR A 156 14.02 1.83 -13.10
CA THR A 156 13.17 2.15 -11.95
C THR A 156 11.97 2.99 -12.39
N LYS A 157 12.20 4.03 -13.22
CA LYS A 157 11.12 4.86 -13.77
C LYS A 157 10.17 4.04 -14.63
N SER A 158 10.70 3.19 -15.52
CA SER A 158 9.89 2.35 -16.42
C SER A 158 8.99 1.38 -15.65
N ILE A 159 9.47 0.79 -14.56
CA ILE A 159 8.65 -0.08 -13.70
C ILE A 159 7.43 0.69 -13.17
N VAL A 160 7.66 1.86 -12.59
CA VAL A 160 6.57 2.67 -12.00
C VAL A 160 5.61 3.14 -13.08
N ASP A 161 6.12 3.67 -14.19
CA ASP A 161 5.30 4.21 -15.29
C ASP A 161 4.44 3.12 -15.94
N ASN A 162 5.02 1.97 -16.29
CA ASN A 162 4.32 0.88 -16.96
C ASN A 162 3.21 0.30 -16.08
N ILE A 163 3.48 0.10 -14.80
CA ILE A 163 2.44 -0.41 -13.88
C ILE A 163 1.37 0.66 -13.65
N THR A 164 1.75 1.93 -13.50
CA THR A 164 0.78 3.03 -13.36
C THR A 164 -0.14 3.11 -14.58
N ALA A 165 0.41 2.92 -15.78
CA ALA A 165 -0.35 2.93 -17.02
C ALA A 165 -1.48 1.88 -17.06
N MET A 166 -1.32 0.75 -16.39
CA MET A 166 -2.36 -0.28 -16.27
C MET A 166 -3.61 0.22 -15.52
N PHE A 167 -3.47 1.24 -14.69
CA PHE A 167 -4.54 1.75 -13.82
C PHE A 167 -5.05 3.14 -14.21
N ILE A 168 -4.60 3.71 -15.33
CA ILE A 168 -5.03 5.04 -15.82
C ILE A 168 -6.56 5.21 -15.84
N PRO A 169 -7.38 4.20 -16.24
CA PRO A 169 -8.85 4.35 -16.26
C PRO A 169 -9.46 4.69 -14.90
N TRP A 170 -8.75 4.42 -13.81
CA TRP A 170 -9.21 4.66 -12.43
C TRP A 170 -8.44 5.79 -11.75
N SER A 171 -7.80 6.69 -12.53
CA SER A 171 -7.10 7.89 -12.03
C SER A 171 -6.18 7.59 -10.84
N PRO A 172 -5.13 6.75 -11.02
CA PRO A 172 -4.31 6.26 -9.91
C PRO A 172 -3.59 7.38 -9.19
N ARG A 173 -3.60 7.30 -7.86
CA ARG A 173 -2.73 8.05 -6.97
C ARG A 173 -1.69 7.13 -6.38
N LEU A 174 -0.45 7.56 -6.39
CA LEU A 174 0.69 6.71 -6.07
C LEU A 174 1.13 6.90 -4.62
N ALA A 175 1.45 5.78 -3.98
CA ALA A 175 2.20 5.77 -2.74
C ALA A 175 3.50 4.97 -2.97
N LEU A 176 4.64 5.59 -2.71
CA LEU A 176 5.93 4.94 -2.73
C LEU A 176 6.27 4.50 -1.31
N ASN A 177 6.47 3.21 -1.09
CA ASN A 177 6.72 2.64 0.22
C ASN A 177 7.82 1.60 0.16
N GLY A 178 8.58 1.45 1.22
CA GLY A 178 9.63 0.46 1.26
C GLY A 178 10.18 0.24 2.64
N HIS A 179 10.64 -0.98 2.88
CA HIS A 179 11.31 -1.36 4.11
C HIS A 179 12.79 -1.64 3.85
N SER A 180 13.67 -1.23 4.78
CA SER A 180 15.10 -1.57 4.74
C SER A 180 15.77 -1.17 3.41
N GLY A 181 16.41 -2.12 2.74
CA GLY A 181 17.00 -1.92 1.41
C GLY A 181 16.02 -1.42 0.35
N GLY A 182 14.70 -1.59 0.54
CA GLY A 182 13.66 -1.10 -0.36
C GLY A 182 13.66 0.43 -0.52
N GLY A 183 14.12 1.17 0.48
CA GLY A 183 14.31 2.62 0.34
C GLY A 183 15.23 3.02 -0.80
N ARG A 184 16.18 2.15 -1.19
CA ARG A 184 17.06 2.40 -2.34
C ARG A 184 16.29 2.47 -3.66
N PHE A 185 15.22 1.67 -3.82
CA PHE A 185 14.33 1.76 -4.98
C PHE A 185 13.61 3.12 -5.02
N ILE A 186 13.07 3.56 -3.87
CA ILE A 186 12.38 4.85 -3.78
C ILE A 186 13.32 5.99 -4.17
N PHE A 187 14.50 6.07 -3.55
CA PHE A 187 15.47 7.13 -3.89
C PHE A 187 15.91 7.06 -5.36
N SER A 188 16.10 5.85 -5.92
CA SER A 188 16.40 5.72 -7.34
C SER A 188 15.28 6.24 -8.23
N TYR A 189 14.02 6.06 -7.84
CA TYR A 189 12.88 6.63 -8.56
C TYR A 189 12.88 8.15 -8.47
N LEU A 190 13.11 8.74 -7.28
CA LEU A 190 13.20 10.19 -7.10
C LEU A 190 14.33 10.78 -7.96
N GLU A 191 15.51 10.16 -7.94
CA GLU A 191 16.63 10.53 -8.80
C GLU A 191 16.23 10.49 -10.30
N ALA A 192 15.51 9.44 -10.72
CA ALA A 192 15.15 9.20 -12.12
C ALA A 192 14.13 10.20 -12.66
N VAL A 193 13.20 10.66 -11.84
CA VAL A 193 12.16 11.62 -12.27
C VAL A 193 12.61 13.07 -12.14
N GLY A 194 13.60 13.36 -11.31
CA GLY A 194 14.06 14.72 -11.04
C GLY A 194 13.01 15.54 -10.28
N GLU A 195 11.85 15.78 -10.89
CA GLU A 195 10.67 16.37 -10.25
C GLU A 195 9.65 15.28 -9.94
N ILE A 196 9.23 15.18 -8.66
CA ILE A 196 8.29 14.15 -8.21
C ILE A 196 6.91 14.43 -8.80
N PRO A 197 6.32 13.50 -9.58
CA PRO A 197 5.04 13.70 -10.25
C PRO A 197 3.90 14.02 -9.29
N ASP A 198 2.94 14.85 -9.73
CA ASP A 198 1.76 15.21 -8.93
C ASP A 198 0.90 14.00 -8.55
N THR A 199 0.95 12.93 -9.33
CA THR A 199 0.27 11.67 -9.01
C THR A 199 0.81 10.98 -7.77
N VAL A 200 2.06 11.25 -7.36
CA VAL A 200 2.63 10.75 -6.10
C VAL A 200 2.05 11.56 -4.95
N GLU A 201 1.24 10.93 -4.11
CA GLU A 201 0.63 11.57 -2.94
C GLU A 201 1.33 11.19 -1.64
N ARG A 202 1.98 10.01 -1.59
CA ARG A 202 2.61 9.51 -0.37
C ARG A 202 3.99 8.95 -0.63
N ILE A 203 4.90 9.22 0.30
CA ILE A 203 6.20 8.54 0.38
C ILE A 203 6.36 8.05 1.82
N GLY A 204 6.60 6.74 1.97
CA GLY A 204 6.78 6.08 3.26
C GLY A 204 8.11 5.34 3.34
N PHE A 205 8.95 5.72 4.30
CA PHE A 205 10.20 5.04 4.61
C PHE A 205 10.06 4.26 5.91
N LEU A 206 10.03 2.93 5.81
CA LEU A 206 9.92 2.02 6.94
C LEU A 206 11.32 1.51 7.28
N ASP A 207 12.01 2.23 8.15
CA ASP A 207 13.41 1.99 8.48
C ASP A 207 14.29 1.78 7.24
N SER A 208 14.19 2.71 6.28
CA SER A 208 14.70 2.52 4.91
C SER A 208 15.38 3.77 4.32
N THR A 209 15.78 4.73 5.14
CA THR A 209 16.38 6.00 4.70
C THR A 209 17.88 5.92 4.38
N TYR A 210 18.50 4.74 4.38
CA TYR A 210 19.95 4.54 4.16
C TYR A 210 20.51 5.26 2.92
N GLY A 211 19.69 5.47 1.90
CA GLY A 211 20.10 6.09 0.64
C GLY A 211 19.84 7.58 0.54
N TYR A 212 19.35 8.22 1.60
CA TYR A 212 19.05 9.65 1.58
C TYR A 212 20.33 10.50 1.49
N GLU A 213 20.27 11.54 0.64
CA GLU A 213 21.30 12.55 0.44
C GLU A 213 20.63 13.93 0.35
N ASP A 214 21.06 14.88 1.20
CA ASP A 214 20.49 16.25 1.26
C ASP A 214 20.52 16.97 -0.08
N SER A 215 21.68 16.93 -0.74
CA SER A 215 21.90 17.64 -2.01
C SER A 215 21.09 17.11 -3.17
N ILE A 216 20.63 15.86 -3.12
CA ILE A 216 19.91 15.20 -4.21
C ILE A 216 18.41 15.17 -3.91
N HIS A 217 18.04 14.60 -2.77
CA HIS A 217 16.64 14.28 -2.46
C HIS A 217 15.94 15.41 -1.68
N GLY A 218 16.71 16.22 -0.92
CA GLY A 218 16.15 17.29 -0.10
C GLY A 218 15.34 18.31 -0.90
N PRO A 219 15.91 18.94 -1.95
CA PRO A 219 15.19 19.91 -2.78
C PRO A 219 13.95 19.29 -3.46
N GLN A 220 14.05 18.04 -3.95
CA GLN A 220 12.93 17.33 -4.57
C GLN A 220 11.77 17.13 -3.58
N LEU A 221 12.07 16.68 -2.36
CA LEU A 221 11.05 16.49 -1.31
C LEU A 221 10.42 17.82 -0.90
N VAL A 222 11.20 18.89 -0.73
CA VAL A 222 10.69 20.23 -0.40
C VAL A 222 9.73 20.73 -1.48
N THR A 223 10.12 20.65 -2.75
CA THR A 223 9.30 21.08 -3.88
C THR A 223 8.00 20.30 -3.95
N TRP A 224 8.09 18.97 -3.85
CA TRP A 224 6.92 18.09 -3.87
C TRP A 224 5.98 18.34 -2.67
N LEU A 225 6.49 18.49 -1.45
CA LEU A 225 5.68 18.79 -0.27
C LEU A 225 5.00 20.16 -0.34
N LYS A 226 5.62 21.14 -1.02
CA LYS A 226 5.03 22.47 -1.26
C LYS A 226 4.00 22.49 -2.38
N SER A 227 4.03 21.53 -3.32
CA SER A 227 3.14 21.51 -4.49
C SER A 227 1.67 21.27 -4.16
N GLY A 228 1.34 20.71 -2.99
CA GLY A 228 -0.06 20.45 -2.63
C GLY A 228 -0.28 19.99 -1.19
N LYS A 229 -1.52 20.13 -0.73
CA LYS A 229 -1.93 19.71 0.62
C LYS A 229 -2.15 18.18 0.73
N SER A 230 -2.20 17.47 -0.40
CA SER A 230 -2.35 16.01 -0.48
C SER A 230 -1.03 15.26 -0.54
N LYS A 231 0.10 15.92 -0.25
CA LYS A 231 1.42 15.31 -0.24
C LYS A 231 1.81 14.92 1.20
N PHE A 232 2.14 13.64 1.42
CA PHE A 232 2.42 13.10 2.74
C PHE A 232 3.74 12.34 2.76
N LEU A 233 4.63 12.68 3.68
CA LEU A 233 5.88 11.99 3.94
C LEU A 233 5.83 11.38 5.34
N CYS A 234 6.02 10.06 5.44
CA CYS A 234 6.11 9.34 6.70
C CYS A 234 7.45 8.61 6.78
N THR A 235 8.22 8.85 7.82
CA THR A 235 9.51 8.21 8.05
C THR A 235 9.53 7.56 9.43
N LEU A 236 9.70 6.24 9.45
CA LEU A 236 9.82 5.43 10.65
C LEU A 236 11.25 4.92 10.74
N ALA A 237 11.92 5.12 11.86
CA ALA A 237 13.27 4.62 12.09
C ALA A 237 13.49 4.30 13.57
N TYR A 238 14.52 3.51 13.85
CA TYR A 238 15.01 3.32 15.22
C TYR A 238 16.48 3.72 15.32
N ASN A 239 16.93 3.94 16.53
CA ASN A 239 18.33 4.26 16.76
C ASN A 239 19.20 3.01 16.60
N ASP A 240 19.61 2.76 15.37
CA ASP A 240 20.50 1.68 14.97
C ASP A 240 21.97 1.98 15.27
N SER A 241 22.31 3.26 15.52
CA SER A 241 23.69 3.70 15.79
C SER A 241 24.26 3.22 17.13
N VAL A 242 23.39 2.81 18.06
CA VAL A 242 23.78 2.30 19.39
C VAL A 242 23.90 0.79 19.44
N VAL A 243 23.56 0.10 18.37
CA VAL A 243 23.50 -1.37 18.31
C VAL A 243 24.87 -1.95 18.01
N ILE A 244 25.27 -2.94 18.82
CA ILE A 244 26.45 -3.76 18.57
C ILE A 244 25.98 -5.15 18.16
N TYR A 245 26.46 -5.62 17.02
CA TYR A 245 26.16 -6.94 16.49
C TYR A 245 27.45 -7.66 16.09
N ASN A 246 27.67 -8.86 16.62
CA ASN A 246 28.94 -9.61 16.45
C ASN A 246 30.17 -8.74 16.76
N ASP A 247 30.18 -8.09 17.93
CA ASP A 247 31.23 -7.23 18.47
C ASP A 247 31.60 -6.02 17.59
N LYS A 248 30.71 -5.64 16.68
CA LYS A 248 30.90 -4.48 15.79
C LYS A 248 29.66 -3.59 15.80
N PRO A 249 29.82 -2.26 15.58
CA PRO A 249 28.67 -1.40 15.33
C PRO A 249 27.85 -1.93 14.15
N LEU A 250 26.51 -2.01 14.31
CA LEU A 250 25.60 -2.46 13.27
C LEU A 250 25.68 -1.59 12.02
N VAL A 251 25.86 -0.29 12.19
CA VAL A 251 25.99 0.69 11.11
C VAL A 251 27.19 1.61 11.37
N SER A 252 27.70 2.24 10.32
CA SER A 252 28.70 3.31 10.47
C SER A 252 28.05 4.56 11.14
N PRO A 253 28.83 5.48 11.70
CA PRO A 253 28.30 6.65 12.41
C PRO A 253 27.31 7.50 11.60
N THR A 254 27.43 7.50 10.27
CA THR A 254 26.57 8.26 9.34
C THR A 254 25.78 7.38 8.37
N GLY A 255 25.80 6.06 8.58
CA GLY A 255 25.25 5.09 7.61
C GLY A 255 23.87 4.56 7.94
N GLY A 256 23.43 4.67 9.20
CA GLY A 256 22.18 4.09 9.68
C GLY A 256 20.93 4.92 9.34
N THR A 257 19.77 4.30 9.50
CA THR A 257 18.49 4.96 9.27
C THR A 257 18.20 6.04 10.29
N TRP A 258 18.66 5.90 11.54
CA TRP A 258 18.56 6.92 12.54
C TRP A 258 19.24 8.23 12.09
N TYR A 259 20.49 8.13 11.67
CA TYR A 259 21.25 9.28 11.22
C TYR A 259 20.62 9.91 9.97
N ARG A 260 20.31 9.09 8.96
CA ARG A 260 19.76 9.57 7.69
C ARG A 260 18.35 10.17 7.83
N SER A 261 17.53 9.64 8.73
CA SER A 261 16.22 10.22 9.02
C SER A 261 16.32 11.56 9.74
N LYS A 262 17.25 11.70 10.68
CA LYS A 262 17.51 12.98 11.33
C LYS A 262 18.03 14.01 10.34
N MET A 263 19.00 13.64 9.50
CA MET A 263 19.53 14.48 8.43
C MET A 263 18.40 14.98 7.49
N MET A 264 17.51 14.09 7.06
CA MET A 264 16.33 14.45 6.25
C MET A 264 15.40 15.41 7.02
N LYS A 265 15.14 15.14 8.31
CA LYS A 265 14.30 16.01 9.15
C LYS A 265 14.90 17.41 9.29
N GLU A 266 16.20 17.52 9.55
CA GLU A 266 16.89 18.80 9.67
C GLU A 266 16.83 19.61 8.36
N PHE A 267 17.09 18.98 7.21
CA PHE A 267 16.96 19.63 5.92
C PHE A 267 15.55 20.16 5.68
N LEU A 268 14.54 19.34 5.96
CA LEU A 268 13.15 19.76 5.79
C LEU A 268 12.72 20.84 6.81
N ALA A 269 13.35 20.91 7.97
CA ALA A 269 13.08 21.92 9.00
C ALA A 269 13.41 23.36 8.53
N GLU A 270 14.27 23.53 7.53
CA GLU A 270 14.53 24.83 6.91
C GLU A 270 13.29 25.38 6.17
N SER A 271 12.39 24.49 5.74
CA SER A 271 11.20 24.84 4.96
C SER A 271 9.86 24.57 5.65
N PHE A 272 9.85 23.70 6.68
CA PHE A 272 8.66 23.26 7.38
C PHE A 272 8.86 23.30 8.89
N HIS A 273 7.84 23.78 9.58
CA HIS A 273 7.85 23.76 11.05
C HIS A 273 7.48 22.34 11.54
N PHE A 274 8.21 21.85 12.55
CA PHE A 274 7.92 20.60 13.24
C PHE A 274 7.58 20.83 14.71
N ARG A 275 6.52 20.19 15.17
CA ARG A 275 6.24 19.98 16.57
C ARG A 275 6.89 18.67 16.99
N GLU A 276 7.65 18.70 18.06
CA GLU A 276 8.24 17.53 18.70
C GLU A 276 7.34 17.05 19.85
N GLU A 277 7.08 15.76 19.91
CA GLU A 277 6.38 15.10 21.02
C GLU A 277 7.18 13.86 21.43
N ASP A 278 7.65 13.85 22.67
CA ASP A 278 8.25 12.66 23.27
C ASP A 278 7.15 11.76 23.83
N LYS A 279 7.10 10.52 23.34
CA LYS A 279 6.15 9.51 23.76
C LYS A 279 6.92 8.25 24.18
N ASP A 280 7.53 8.32 25.35
CA ASP A 280 8.33 7.25 25.95
C ASP A 280 9.55 6.89 25.06
N ILE A 281 9.45 5.76 24.34
CA ILE A 281 10.52 5.28 23.45
C ILE A 281 10.43 5.81 22.00
N LEU A 282 9.39 6.59 21.69
CA LEU A 282 9.14 7.15 20.36
C LEU A 282 9.14 8.68 20.40
N VAL A 283 10.01 9.29 19.62
CA VAL A 283 9.99 10.74 19.40
C VAL A 283 9.29 11.05 18.11
N TRP A 284 8.24 11.84 18.17
CA TRP A 284 7.40 12.22 17.03
C TRP A 284 7.73 13.65 16.60
N TYR A 285 8.10 13.82 15.33
CA TYR A 285 8.21 15.14 14.71
C TYR A 285 7.13 15.27 13.66
N THR A 286 6.20 16.21 13.84
CA THR A 286 5.03 16.35 12.96
C THR A 286 4.90 17.79 12.45
N SER A 287 4.69 17.95 11.13
CA SER A 287 4.35 19.24 10.56
C SER A 287 2.87 19.60 10.80
N PRO A 288 2.47 20.88 10.67
CA PRO A 288 1.07 21.27 10.69
C PRO A 288 0.24 20.45 9.69
N GLY A 289 -0.92 19.93 10.15
CA GLY A 289 -1.77 19.02 9.37
C GLY A 289 -1.18 17.62 9.21
N ARG A 290 -0.10 17.29 9.92
CA ARG A 290 0.56 15.96 9.96
C ARG A 290 0.92 15.41 8.58
N ARG A 291 1.28 16.29 7.66
CA ARG A 291 1.68 15.89 6.29
C ARG A 291 3.11 15.36 6.22
N ILE A 292 3.96 15.81 7.13
CA ILE A 292 5.33 15.32 7.27
C ILE A 292 5.45 14.77 8.68
N GLU A 293 5.87 13.53 8.77
CA GLU A 293 5.98 12.84 10.05
C GLU A 293 7.25 12.02 10.09
N PHE A 294 8.02 12.22 11.16
CA PHE A 294 9.14 11.36 11.54
C PHE A 294 8.82 10.76 12.90
N ILE A 295 8.83 9.43 12.98
CA ILE A 295 8.69 8.72 14.25
C ILE A 295 9.98 7.95 14.48
N LEU A 296 10.74 8.40 15.45
CA LEU A 296 12.08 7.89 15.72
C LEU A 296 12.11 7.19 17.08
N LYS A 297 12.41 5.88 17.07
CA LYS A 297 12.54 5.08 18.28
C LYS A 297 13.91 5.27 18.91
N THR A 298 13.99 5.68 20.18
CA THR A 298 15.23 6.03 20.88
C THR A 298 16.18 4.86 21.13
N ASN A 299 15.71 3.66 21.39
CA ASN A 299 16.49 2.42 21.58
C ASN A 299 17.46 2.39 22.79
N PRO A 300 16.98 2.64 24.01
CA PRO A 300 17.84 2.57 25.20
C PRO A 300 18.36 1.13 25.47
N GLY A 301 17.64 0.11 25.03
CA GLY A 301 18.03 -1.31 25.16
C GLY A 301 19.12 -1.76 24.19
N LYS A 302 19.50 -0.93 23.20
CA LYS A 302 20.49 -1.23 22.16
C LYS A 302 20.22 -2.49 21.36
N GLU A 303 18.94 -2.81 21.20
CA GLU A 303 18.46 -4.00 20.48
C GLU A 303 18.19 -3.71 19.00
N ILE A 304 17.97 -4.76 18.19
CA ILE A 304 17.64 -4.65 16.78
C ILE A 304 16.11 -4.56 16.62
N TYR A 305 15.60 -3.37 16.29
CA TYR A 305 14.16 -3.13 16.06
C TYR A 305 13.81 -2.93 14.58
N HIS A 306 14.71 -3.29 13.68
CA HIS A 306 14.59 -3.05 12.24
C HIS A 306 13.26 -3.54 11.65
N THR A 307 12.91 -4.80 11.91
CA THR A 307 11.68 -5.41 11.40
C THR A 307 10.43 -5.00 12.17
N VAL A 308 10.60 -4.64 13.45
CA VAL A 308 9.50 -4.25 14.35
C VAL A 308 8.80 -2.98 13.86
N GLN A 309 9.53 -2.09 13.17
CA GLN A 309 8.96 -0.88 12.57
C GLN A 309 7.82 -1.19 11.58
N VAL A 310 7.92 -2.30 10.84
CA VAL A 310 6.88 -2.74 9.89
C VAL A 310 5.85 -3.63 10.56
N ASP A 311 6.32 -4.55 11.40
CA ASP A 311 5.53 -5.55 12.08
C ASP A 311 4.42 -4.93 12.93
N LEU A 312 4.76 -3.89 13.70
CA LEU A 312 3.80 -3.20 14.57
C LEU A 312 3.06 -2.06 13.84
N ASN A 313 2.35 -2.43 12.76
CA ASN A 313 1.47 -1.56 11.96
C ASN A 313 2.17 -0.45 11.14
N GLY A 314 3.48 -0.56 10.89
CA GLY A 314 4.21 0.51 10.23
C GLY A 314 3.75 0.78 8.79
N PHE A 315 3.46 -0.25 8.01
CA PHE A 315 2.92 -0.06 6.65
C PHE A 315 1.53 0.59 6.69
N ILE A 316 0.65 0.13 7.58
CA ILE A 316 -0.67 0.75 7.80
C ILE A 316 -0.49 2.23 8.15
N HIS A 317 0.42 2.53 9.08
CA HIS A 317 0.64 3.90 9.54
C HIS A 317 1.16 4.80 8.43
N SER A 318 2.13 4.36 7.63
CA SER A 318 2.68 5.14 6.53
C SER A 318 1.65 5.51 5.46
N ILE A 319 0.59 4.72 5.33
CA ILE A 319 -0.51 5.00 4.40
C ILE A 319 -1.60 5.86 5.04
N LEU A 320 -1.86 5.71 6.34
CA LEU A 320 -2.95 6.42 7.01
C LEU A 320 -2.53 7.69 7.75
N SER A 321 -1.22 7.93 7.95
CA SER A 321 -0.70 9.14 8.60
C SER A 321 -1.22 10.41 7.93
N GLY A 322 -1.58 11.42 8.71
CA GLY A 322 -2.15 12.67 8.24
C GLY A 322 -3.57 12.57 7.68
N THR A 323 -4.21 11.41 7.73
CA THR A 323 -5.61 11.23 7.32
C THR A 323 -6.57 11.19 8.51
N LYS A 324 -7.86 11.30 8.22
CA LYS A 324 -8.91 11.12 9.26
C LYS A 324 -8.93 9.72 9.89
N TYR A 325 -8.20 8.76 9.33
CA TYR A 325 -8.14 7.38 9.80
C TYR A 325 -6.91 7.09 10.66
N GLU A 326 -5.99 8.04 10.75
CA GLU A 326 -4.77 7.89 11.55
C GLU A 326 -5.09 7.52 12.99
N GLN A 327 -4.44 6.47 13.50
CA GLN A 327 -4.56 5.98 14.89
C GLN A 327 -5.99 5.68 15.39
N LYS A 328 -6.98 5.48 14.48
CA LYS A 328 -8.35 5.25 14.92
C LYS A 328 -8.74 3.77 15.09
N LYS A 329 -8.16 2.89 14.30
CA LYS A 329 -8.44 1.45 14.34
C LYS A 329 -7.17 0.61 14.45
N TYR A 330 -6.08 1.26 14.69
CA TYR A 330 -4.77 0.69 14.92
C TYR A 330 -3.97 1.69 15.76
N THR A 331 -2.94 1.20 16.40
CA THR A 331 -1.92 2.04 17.05
C THR A 331 -0.59 1.68 16.42
N TYR A 332 0.13 2.70 15.91
CA TYR A 332 1.50 2.47 15.47
C TYR A 332 2.35 2.04 16.67
N TYR A 333 3.17 1.05 16.46
CA TYR A 333 3.99 0.41 17.48
C TYR A 333 3.17 -0.32 18.59
N GLY A 334 1.87 -0.54 18.38
CA GLY A 334 1.00 -1.36 19.21
C GLY A 334 0.76 -2.75 18.60
N GLU A 335 -0.20 -3.48 19.16
CA GLU A 335 -0.57 -4.81 18.66
C GLU A 335 -0.92 -4.79 17.17
N ARG A 336 -0.65 -5.92 16.48
CA ARG A 336 -0.95 -6.12 15.05
C ARG A 336 -2.44 -5.97 14.78
N ALA A 337 -2.89 -4.83 14.28
CA ALA A 337 -4.29 -4.54 13.96
C ALA A 337 -4.81 -5.41 12.79
N TYR A 338 -3.93 -6.07 12.09
CA TYR A 338 -4.19 -6.90 10.92
C TYR A 338 -4.17 -8.42 11.19
N SER A 339 -4.02 -8.85 12.43
CA SER A 339 -3.89 -10.28 12.80
C SER A 339 -5.00 -11.15 12.21
N SER A 340 -6.24 -10.68 12.21
CA SER A 340 -7.39 -11.42 11.65
C SER A 340 -7.39 -11.54 10.12
N PHE A 341 -6.44 -10.89 9.43
CA PHE A 341 -6.27 -10.94 7.98
C PHE A 341 -5.07 -11.75 7.52
N ILE A 342 -4.30 -12.32 8.45
CA ILE A 342 -3.17 -13.18 8.11
C ILE A 342 -3.75 -14.51 7.58
N SER A 343 -3.26 -14.95 6.43
CA SER A 343 -3.65 -16.21 5.82
C SER A 343 -2.78 -17.37 6.32
N ASP A 344 -3.34 -18.58 6.34
CA ASP A 344 -2.58 -19.79 6.60
C ASP A 344 -1.67 -20.16 5.42
N THR A 345 -2.09 -19.80 4.21
CA THR A 345 -1.39 -20.12 2.96
C THR A 345 -1.14 -18.87 2.12
N ILE A 346 -0.11 -18.95 1.27
CA ILE A 346 0.17 -17.95 0.25
C ILE A 346 -0.04 -18.59 -1.12
N THR A 347 -0.95 -18.00 -1.90
CA THR A 347 -1.14 -18.36 -3.31
C THR A 347 -0.54 -17.26 -4.17
N ILE A 348 0.53 -17.56 -4.89
CA ILE A 348 1.14 -16.66 -5.88
C ILE A 348 0.85 -17.24 -7.27
N PRO A 349 0.38 -16.43 -8.23
CA PRO A 349 0.07 -16.90 -9.57
C PRO A 349 1.32 -17.34 -10.36
N PRO A 350 1.16 -18.12 -11.43
CA PRO A 350 2.23 -18.35 -12.38
C PRO A 350 2.77 -17.02 -12.93
N GLY A 351 4.09 -16.93 -13.06
CA GLY A 351 4.74 -15.73 -13.54
C GLY A 351 4.56 -15.51 -15.03
N ARG A 352 4.43 -14.26 -15.44
CA ARG A 352 4.49 -13.79 -16.83
C ARG A 352 5.88 -13.25 -17.12
N LEU A 353 6.31 -13.35 -18.38
CA LEU A 353 7.63 -12.89 -18.78
C LEU A 353 7.71 -11.38 -19.07
N ASP A 354 6.57 -10.74 -19.27
CA ASP A 354 6.46 -9.35 -19.70
C ASP A 354 5.49 -8.54 -18.85
N ILE A 355 5.74 -7.25 -18.76
CA ILE A 355 4.75 -6.27 -18.30
C ILE A 355 3.82 -6.06 -19.49
N PRO A 356 2.51 -6.32 -19.37
CA PRO A 356 1.58 -6.07 -20.46
C PRO A 356 1.69 -4.60 -20.87
N LEU A 357 1.86 -4.35 -22.18
CA LEU A 357 1.75 -2.99 -22.71
C LEU A 357 0.42 -2.36 -22.29
N PRO A 358 0.32 -1.04 -22.14
CA PRO A 358 -0.90 -0.39 -21.69
C PRO A 358 -2.08 -0.92 -22.48
N TYR A 359 -3.04 -1.53 -21.77
CA TYR A 359 -4.23 -2.10 -22.38
C TYR A 359 -5.02 -0.99 -23.07
N ASP A 360 -5.49 -1.23 -24.31
CA ASP A 360 -6.49 -0.38 -24.93
C ASP A 360 -7.85 -0.62 -24.26
N TYR A 361 -8.09 0.06 -23.17
CA TYR A 361 -9.31 -0.05 -22.35
C TYR A 361 -10.58 0.41 -23.11
N ARG A 362 -10.43 1.07 -24.28
CA ARG A 362 -11.57 1.47 -25.13
C ARG A 362 -12.38 0.26 -25.60
N ASN A 363 -11.75 -0.91 -25.69
CA ASN A 363 -12.40 -2.15 -26.10
C ASN A 363 -13.16 -2.88 -24.99
N LEU A 364 -12.97 -2.56 -23.71
CA LEU A 364 -13.71 -3.22 -22.62
C LEU A 364 -15.15 -2.70 -22.49
N ASN A 365 -15.40 -1.44 -22.85
CA ASN A 365 -16.74 -0.83 -22.81
C ASN A 365 -17.59 -1.17 -24.04
N SER A 366 -17.02 -1.71 -25.12
CA SER A 366 -17.75 -2.04 -26.35
C SER A 366 -18.42 -3.43 -26.31
N LYS A 367 -18.04 -4.32 -25.38
CA LYS A 367 -18.64 -5.66 -25.21
C LYS A 367 -19.80 -5.70 -24.22
N ASN A 368 -20.15 -4.60 -23.58
CA ASN A 368 -21.24 -4.48 -22.61
C ASN A 368 -22.32 -3.46 -23.04
N ARG A 369 -22.42 -3.17 -24.35
CA ARG A 369 -23.57 -2.45 -24.93
C ARG A 369 -24.50 -3.41 -25.69
#